data_d15a108dd64fd9935279295dcbc725ef
#
_entry.id   d15a108dd64fd9935279295dcbc725ef
#
_cell.length_a   1.000
_cell.length_b   1.000
_cell.length_c   1.000
_cell.angle_alpha   90.00
_cell.angle_beta   90.00
_cell.angle_gamma   90.00
#
_symmetry.space_group_name_H-M   'P 1'
#
loop_
_entity.id
_entity.type
_entity.pdbx_description
1 polymer ?
#
loop_
_entity_poly.entity_id
_entity_poly.type
_entity_poly.pdbx_seq_one_letter_code
_entity_poly.pdbx_strand_id
1 'polypeptide(L)'
;MAFTPKSTVVNRHENLNYAIWDGIEKPVLAGTGITDWTEDASPNTDDGQYINEKNQHSNMTGYAPSVSYSGELIPDNAFVMHVYEVGKKKLIGEMFTAYEVETWAPIEGSAGEFAAHKSEYEIQPSNPGSGEGGGKIALEGTFAQKGNSLHGKYNVADGTFTEGVYDYKTGTFKADGVGA
;
A
#
# COMPACT_ATOMS: atom_id res chain seq x y z
N MET A 1 -10.97 18.52 -21.07
CA MET A 1 -12.01 17.47 -21.21
C MET A 1 -12.62 17.29 -19.85
N ALA A 2 -13.94 17.15 -19.74
CA ALA A 2 -14.55 16.88 -18.45
C ALA A 2 -14.12 15.48 -17.96
N PHE A 3 -13.78 15.38 -16.68
CA PHE A 3 -13.47 14.11 -16.04
C PHE A 3 -14.68 13.16 -16.16
N THR A 4 -14.42 11.93 -16.52
CA THR A 4 -15.45 10.87 -16.54
C THR A 4 -14.93 9.72 -15.68
N PRO A 5 -15.61 9.36 -14.59
CA PRO A 5 -15.23 8.22 -13.78
C PRO A 5 -15.17 6.93 -14.61
N LYS A 6 -14.25 6.05 -14.27
CA LYS A 6 -14.13 4.75 -14.93
C LYS A 6 -15.41 3.93 -14.75
N SER A 7 -16.03 3.48 -15.84
CA SER A 7 -17.27 2.70 -15.84
C SER A 7 -17.06 1.18 -15.89
N THR A 8 -15.80 0.73 -15.90
CA THR A 8 -15.42 -0.69 -15.97
C THR A 8 -14.74 -1.13 -14.68
N VAL A 9 -14.63 -2.45 -14.49
CA VAL A 9 -13.90 -3.03 -13.34
C VAL A 9 -12.45 -2.53 -13.36
N VAL A 10 -11.97 -2.11 -12.19
CA VAL A 10 -10.56 -1.78 -11.98
C VAL A 10 -9.76 -3.07 -11.84
N ASN A 11 -8.71 -3.22 -12.62
CA ASN A 11 -7.84 -4.38 -12.56
C ASN A 11 -6.64 -4.10 -11.63
N ARG A 12 -6.04 -5.16 -11.06
CA ARG A 12 -4.92 -5.03 -10.12
C ARG A 12 -3.73 -4.25 -10.70
N HIS A 13 -3.43 -4.41 -12.00
CA HIS A 13 -2.33 -3.69 -12.66
C HIS A 13 -2.56 -2.18 -12.81
N GLU A 14 -3.77 -1.69 -12.55
CA GLU A 14 -4.10 -0.26 -12.52
C GLU A 14 -3.90 0.36 -11.12
N ASN A 15 -3.48 -0.46 -10.16
CA ASN A 15 -3.12 -0.03 -8.82
C ASN A 15 -1.65 -0.38 -8.58
N LEU A 16 -0.78 0.63 -8.65
CA LEU A 16 0.67 0.45 -8.60
C LEU A 16 1.17 0.74 -7.19
N ASN A 17 2.08 -0.09 -6.69
CA ASN A 17 2.74 0.14 -5.42
C ASN A 17 4.18 0.61 -5.66
N TYR A 18 4.49 1.81 -5.19
CA TYR A 18 5.86 2.32 -5.13
C TYR A 18 6.34 2.26 -3.69
N ALA A 19 7.59 1.91 -3.48
CA ALA A 19 8.19 1.80 -2.16
C ALA A 19 9.48 2.64 -2.06
N ILE A 20 9.67 3.28 -0.92
CA ILE A 20 10.90 4.00 -0.57
C ILE A 20 11.29 3.63 0.87
N TRP A 21 12.58 3.43 1.12
CA TRP A 21 13.14 3.12 2.43
C TRP A 21 14.46 3.87 2.62
N ASP A 22 15.01 3.79 3.80
CA ASP A 22 16.28 4.48 4.10
C ASP A 22 17.41 4.06 3.18
N GLY A 23 18.16 5.04 2.66
CA GLY A 23 19.23 4.83 1.69
C GLY A 23 18.83 4.83 0.22
N ILE A 24 17.53 5.03 -0.11
CA ILE A 24 17.04 5.17 -1.49
C ILE A 24 16.58 6.60 -1.75
N GLU A 25 17.03 7.20 -2.85
CA GLU A 25 16.71 8.60 -3.19
C GLU A 25 15.32 8.78 -3.80
N LYS A 26 14.80 7.76 -4.48
CA LYS A 26 13.52 7.81 -5.19
C LYS A 26 12.71 6.54 -4.97
N PRO A 27 11.36 6.66 -4.89
CA PRO A 27 10.50 5.49 -4.82
C PRO A 27 10.71 4.55 -6.02
N VAL A 28 10.77 3.26 -5.75
CA VAL A 28 10.87 2.20 -6.76
C VAL A 28 9.56 1.44 -6.87
N LEU A 29 9.23 0.95 -8.05
CA LEU A 29 8.03 0.16 -8.27
C LEU A 29 8.18 -1.22 -7.61
N ALA A 30 7.33 -1.52 -6.63
CA ALA A 30 7.20 -2.82 -5.98
C ALA A 30 6.29 -3.73 -6.83
N GLY A 31 6.70 -4.04 -8.06
CA GLY A 31 5.88 -4.77 -9.03
C GLY A 31 6.51 -6.08 -9.44
N THR A 32 7.56 -6.02 -10.28
CA THR A 32 8.21 -7.21 -10.81
C THR A 32 8.82 -8.05 -9.68
N GLY A 33 8.37 -9.30 -9.56
CA GLY A 33 8.78 -10.21 -8.50
C GLY A 33 7.78 -10.30 -7.33
N ILE A 34 6.87 -9.34 -7.17
CA ILE A 34 5.74 -9.46 -6.23
C ILE A 34 4.55 -10.05 -6.99
N THR A 35 4.06 -11.19 -6.54
CA THR A 35 2.94 -11.92 -7.14
C THR A 35 1.62 -11.72 -6.41
N ASP A 36 1.68 -11.37 -5.13
CA ASP A 36 0.53 -11.02 -4.31
C ASP A 36 0.84 -9.83 -3.40
N TRP A 37 -0.15 -8.97 -3.24
CA TRP A 37 -0.16 -7.82 -2.35
C TRP A 37 -1.60 -7.63 -1.89
N THR A 38 -1.95 -8.28 -0.78
CA THR A 38 -3.31 -8.32 -0.26
C THR A 38 -3.38 -7.56 1.05
N GLU A 39 -4.14 -6.46 1.05
CA GLU A 39 -4.40 -5.65 2.23
C GLU A 39 -5.52 -6.27 3.08
N ASP A 40 -5.29 -6.31 4.40
CA ASP A 40 -6.28 -6.65 5.42
C ASP A 40 -6.41 -5.47 6.39
N ALA A 41 -7.59 -4.88 6.43
CA ALA A 41 -7.88 -3.75 7.31
C ALA A 41 -7.97 -4.16 8.79
N SER A 42 -8.26 -5.43 9.09
CA SER A 42 -8.34 -6.02 10.44
C SER A 42 -9.04 -5.12 11.46
N PRO A 43 -10.37 -4.92 11.36
CA PRO A 43 -11.09 -4.07 12.29
C PRO A 43 -11.09 -4.65 13.71
N ASN A 44 -10.78 -3.82 14.69
CA ASN A 44 -10.89 -4.16 16.10
C ASN A 44 -12.28 -3.81 16.61
N THR A 45 -12.94 -4.74 17.29
CA THR A 45 -14.28 -4.53 17.86
C THR A 45 -14.27 -4.72 19.38
N ASP A 46 -15.14 -3.97 20.05
CA ASP A 46 -15.51 -4.16 21.45
C ASP A 46 -16.96 -4.61 21.50
N ASP A 47 -17.17 -5.77 22.06
CA ASP A 47 -18.47 -6.42 22.11
C ASP A 47 -19.08 -6.26 23.51
N GLY A 48 -20.34 -5.83 23.56
CA GLY A 48 -21.04 -5.64 24.82
C GLY A 48 -22.53 -6.05 24.72
N GLN A 49 -23.13 -6.30 25.90
CA GLN A 49 -24.55 -6.53 26.01
C GLN A 49 -25.08 -5.92 27.31
N TYR A 50 -26.05 -5.03 27.22
CA TYR A 50 -26.71 -4.51 28.42
C TYR A 50 -27.73 -5.53 28.96
N ILE A 51 -27.98 -5.47 30.26
CA ILE A 51 -28.89 -6.42 30.95
C ILE A 51 -30.33 -6.41 30.45
N ASN A 52 -30.71 -5.35 29.73
CA ASN A 52 -32.05 -5.17 29.13
C ASN A 52 -32.07 -5.49 27.62
N GLU A 53 -30.96 -5.90 27.03
CA GLU A 53 -30.85 -6.25 25.63
C GLU A 53 -30.91 -7.76 25.43
N LYS A 54 -31.63 -8.16 24.38
CA LYS A 54 -31.70 -9.56 23.97
C LYS A 54 -30.49 -9.97 23.11
N ASN A 55 -29.93 -9.01 22.34
CA ASN A 55 -28.84 -9.23 21.42
C ASN A 55 -27.62 -8.44 21.87
N GLN A 56 -26.44 -9.01 21.59
CA GLN A 56 -25.16 -8.35 21.78
C GLN A 56 -24.99 -7.24 20.71
N HIS A 57 -24.35 -6.13 21.09
CA HIS A 57 -23.88 -5.09 20.16
C HIS A 57 -22.37 -5.15 20.03
N SER A 58 -21.87 -4.79 18.85
CA SER A 58 -20.45 -4.74 18.54
C SER A 58 -20.11 -3.34 18.05
N ASN A 59 -19.13 -2.71 18.67
CA ASN A 59 -18.64 -1.38 18.30
C ASN A 59 -17.21 -1.49 17.75
N MET A 60 -16.98 -0.92 16.58
CA MET A 60 -15.62 -0.86 16.03
C MET A 60 -14.80 0.19 16.78
N THR A 61 -13.63 -0.19 17.29
CA THR A 61 -12.74 0.66 18.09
C THR A 61 -11.51 1.12 17.33
N GLY A 62 -11.19 0.50 16.19
CA GLY A 62 -10.05 0.87 15.37
C GLY A 62 -9.72 -0.17 14.30
N TYR A 63 -8.54 -0.03 13.70
CA TYR A 63 -7.99 -0.95 12.72
C TYR A 63 -6.58 -1.38 13.10
N ALA A 64 -6.18 -2.57 12.68
CA ALA A 64 -4.81 -3.07 12.74
C ALA A 64 -4.38 -3.53 11.33
N PRO A 65 -4.25 -2.61 10.36
CA PRO A 65 -4.08 -2.97 8.97
C PRO A 65 -2.72 -3.59 8.70
N SER A 66 -2.72 -4.53 7.79
CA SER A 66 -1.51 -5.20 7.32
C SER A 66 -1.66 -5.60 5.86
N VAL A 67 -0.54 -5.91 5.23
CA VAL A 67 -0.50 -6.42 3.85
C VAL A 67 0.20 -7.76 3.85
N SER A 68 -0.47 -8.80 3.41
CA SER A 68 0.18 -10.07 3.09
C SER A 68 0.83 -9.97 1.71
N TYR A 69 2.08 -10.40 1.60
CA TYR A 69 2.78 -10.43 0.32
C TYR A 69 3.33 -11.81 0.01
N SER A 70 3.34 -12.11 -1.28
CA SER A 70 4.07 -13.24 -1.86
C SER A 70 4.85 -12.77 -3.08
N GLY A 71 5.97 -13.41 -3.35
CA GLY A 71 6.81 -13.04 -4.48
C GLY A 71 7.87 -14.05 -4.81
N GLU A 72 8.61 -13.73 -5.86
CA GLU A 72 9.75 -14.49 -6.37
C GLU A 72 10.99 -13.60 -6.33
N LEU A 73 12.12 -14.19 -5.97
CA LEU A 73 13.38 -13.42 -5.94
C LEU A 73 13.80 -13.04 -7.36
N ILE A 74 13.71 -11.75 -7.64
CA ILE A 74 14.20 -11.13 -8.88
C ILE A 74 15.24 -10.07 -8.50
N PRO A 75 16.55 -10.37 -8.65
CA PRO A 75 17.62 -9.49 -8.16
C PRO A 75 17.67 -8.10 -8.82
N ASP A 76 17.07 -7.93 -9.98
CA ASP A 76 16.98 -6.63 -10.68
C ASP A 76 15.95 -5.67 -10.04
N ASN A 77 15.02 -6.19 -9.25
CA ASN A 77 14.07 -5.36 -8.52
C ASN A 77 14.62 -5.00 -7.13
N ALA A 78 14.91 -3.71 -6.93
CA ALA A 78 15.52 -3.23 -5.69
C ALA A 78 14.65 -3.47 -4.44
N PHE A 79 13.31 -3.36 -4.57
CA PHE A 79 12.40 -3.62 -3.44
C PHE A 79 12.39 -5.09 -3.05
N VAL A 80 12.31 -6.00 -4.03
CA VAL A 80 12.36 -7.45 -3.80
C VAL A 80 13.68 -7.84 -3.13
N MET A 81 14.80 -7.25 -3.58
CA MET A 81 16.11 -7.47 -2.96
C MET A 81 16.17 -6.93 -1.52
N HIS A 82 15.58 -5.77 -1.25
CA HIS A 82 15.51 -5.23 0.09
C HIS A 82 14.74 -6.17 1.04
N VAL A 83 13.54 -6.61 0.64
CA VAL A 83 12.74 -7.57 1.42
C VAL A 83 13.50 -8.88 1.66
N TYR A 84 14.19 -9.40 0.63
CA TYR A 84 15.03 -10.59 0.75
C TYR A 84 16.15 -10.40 1.78
N GLU A 85 16.87 -9.27 1.71
CA GLU A 85 17.97 -8.98 2.63
C GLU A 85 17.51 -8.83 4.08
N VAL A 86 16.39 -8.13 4.31
CA VAL A 86 15.78 -8.01 5.63
C VAL A 86 15.51 -9.39 6.23
N GLY A 87 14.94 -10.29 5.46
CA GLY A 87 14.63 -11.64 5.91
C GLY A 87 15.87 -12.51 6.11
N LYS A 88 16.86 -12.46 5.19
CA LYS A 88 18.09 -13.26 5.31
C LYS A 88 18.99 -12.80 6.45
N LYS A 89 19.10 -11.50 6.65
CA LYS A 89 19.88 -10.90 7.73
C LYS A 89 19.11 -10.88 9.06
N LYS A 90 17.81 -11.23 9.07
CA LYS A 90 16.91 -11.18 10.23
C LYS A 90 16.92 -9.82 10.91
N LEU A 91 16.84 -8.77 10.09
CA LEU A 91 16.77 -7.41 10.58
C LEU A 91 15.39 -7.18 11.22
N ILE A 92 15.38 -6.43 12.32
CA ILE A 92 14.16 -6.13 13.09
C ILE A 92 13.90 -4.64 13.00
N GLY A 93 12.63 -4.26 12.78
CA GLY A 93 12.23 -2.86 12.72
C GLY A 93 12.54 -2.16 11.41
N GLU A 94 12.87 -2.93 10.36
CA GLU A 94 13.07 -2.37 9.02
C GLU A 94 11.74 -1.91 8.44
N MET A 95 11.71 -0.63 8.05
CA MET A 95 10.51 0.04 7.59
C MET A 95 10.67 0.55 6.16
N PHE A 96 9.53 0.67 5.48
CA PHE A 96 9.44 1.37 4.21
C PHE A 96 8.14 2.16 4.12
N THR A 97 8.14 3.18 3.30
CA THR A 97 6.92 3.90 2.91
C THR A 97 6.42 3.35 1.59
N ALA A 98 5.16 2.94 1.54
CA ALA A 98 4.48 2.57 0.31
C ALA A 98 3.60 3.73 -0.19
N TYR A 99 3.61 3.92 -1.50
CA TYR A 99 2.65 4.76 -2.21
C TYR A 99 1.82 3.85 -3.11
N GLU A 100 0.56 3.67 -2.75
CA GLU A 100 -0.41 2.98 -3.57
C GLU A 100 -1.03 3.98 -4.54
N VAL A 101 -0.75 3.83 -5.83
CA VAL A 101 -1.10 4.79 -6.87
C VAL A 101 -2.21 4.23 -7.73
N GLU A 102 -3.34 4.89 -7.73
CA GLU A 102 -4.55 4.52 -8.45
C GLU A 102 -4.54 5.10 -9.86
N THR A 103 -3.87 4.42 -10.82
CA THR A 103 -3.75 4.93 -12.21
C THR A 103 -5.09 5.06 -12.94
N TRP A 104 -6.13 4.42 -12.42
CA TRP A 104 -7.51 4.54 -12.87
C TRP A 104 -8.20 5.85 -12.40
N ALA A 105 -7.58 6.58 -11.47
CA ALA A 105 -8.07 7.83 -10.86
C ALA A 105 -7.12 9.01 -11.16
N PRO A 106 -7.04 9.48 -12.43
CA PRO A 106 -6.16 10.57 -12.82
C PRO A 106 -6.66 11.92 -12.26
N ILE A 107 -5.72 12.82 -11.96
CA ILE A 107 -6.03 14.19 -11.55
C ILE A 107 -6.41 15.02 -12.78
N GLU A 108 -7.58 15.67 -12.74
CA GLU A 108 -8.03 16.52 -13.85
C GLU A 108 -7.04 17.67 -14.10
N GLY A 109 -6.63 17.83 -15.34
CA GLY A 109 -5.70 18.89 -15.76
C GLY A 109 -4.22 18.63 -15.49
N SER A 110 -3.85 17.49 -14.86
CA SER A 110 -2.47 17.16 -14.51
C SER A 110 -2.08 15.80 -15.12
N ALA A 111 -1.29 15.82 -16.17
CA ALA A 111 -0.82 14.57 -16.81
C ALA A 111 0.22 13.87 -15.90
N GLY A 112 0.04 12.56 -15.69
CA GLY A 112 0.97 11.75 -14.89
C GLY A 112 0.78 11.85 -13.37
N GLU A 113 -0.24 12.58 -12.92
CA GLU A 113 -0.65 12.62 -11.51
C GLU A 113 -1.93 11.80 -11.29
N PHE A 114 -1.93 11.02 -10.23
CA PHE A 114 -3.03 10.11 -9.90
C PHE A 114 -3.36 10.21 -8.41
N ALA A 115 -4.58 9.84 -8.03
CA ALA A 115 -4.93 9.64 -6.64
C ALA A 115 -4.01 8.57 -6.03
N ALA A 116 -3.61 8.77 -4.79
CA ALA A 116 -2.71 7.84 -4.11
C ALA A 116 -2.88 7.85 -2.60
N HIS A 117 -2.47 6.74 -1.99
CA HIS A 117 -2.41 6.57 -0.55
C HIS A 117 -0.96 6.33 -0.13
N LYS A 118 -0.53 7.00 0.93
CA LYS A 118 0.79 6.83 1.53
C LYS A 118 0.64 6.11 2.86
N SER A 119 1.35 5.00 3.05
CA SER A 119 1.37 4.23 4.30
C SER A 119 2.79 3.82 4.64
N GLU A 120 3.07 3.70 5.94
CA GLU A 120 4.34 3.19 6.45
C GLU A 120 4.16 1.77 6.93
N TYR A 121 5.10 0.90 6.57
CA TYR A 121 5.06 -0.52 6.91
C TYR A 121 6.37 -1.00 7.50
N GLU A 122 6.28 -1.90 8.47
CA GLU A 122 7.38 -2.73 8.93
C GLU A 122 7.41 -4.04 8.16
N ILE A 123 8.58 -4.46 7.69
CA ILE A 123 8.76 -5.71 6.93
C ILE A 123 8.88 -6.88 7.89
N GLN A 124 7.97 -7.85 7.80
CA GLN A 124 7.93 -9.06 8.62
C GLN A 124 7.98 -10.32 7.75
N PRO A 125 9.17 -10.76 7.30
CA PRO A 125 9.32 -11.91 6.42
C PRO A 125 9.03 -13.21 7.16
N SER A 126 8.12 -14.03 6.62
CA SER A 126 7.87 -15.40 7.09
C SER A 126 8.71 -16.43 6.31
N ASN A 127 8.87 -16.21 5.00
CA ASN A 127 9.74 -16.99 4.12
C ASN A 127 10.75 -16.06 3.43
N PRO A 128 12.00 -16.00 3.94
CA PRO A 128 13.04 -15.11 3.39
C PRO A 128 13.82 -15.74 2.22
N GLY A 129 13.15 -16.43 1.34
CA GLY A 129 13.77 -17.03 0.16
C GLY A 129 14.15 -18.49 0.36
N SER A 130 13.16 -19.37 0.29
CA SER A 130 13.30 -20.82 0.18
C SER A 130 12.51 -21.33 -1.03
N GLY A 131 12.76 -22.57 -1.42
CA GLY A 131 12.08 -23.21 -2.53
C GLY A 131 12.52 -24.67 -2.66
N GLU A 132 11.75 -25.44 -3.41
CA GLU A 132 12.10 -26.83 -3.73
C GLU A 132 13.22 -26.89 -4.77
N GLY A 133 13.90 -28.04 -4.85
CA GLY A 133 14.94 -28.30 -5.86
C GLY A 133 14.38 -28.17 -7.28
N GLY A 134 14.99 -27.30 -8.09
CA GLY A 134 14.51 -26.96 -9.44
C GLY A 134 13.38 -25.92 -9.49
N GLY A 135 12.88 -25.48 -8.35
CA GLY A 135 11.86 -24.43 -8.23
C GLY A 135 12.45 -23.02 -8.12
N LYS A 136 11.56 -22.03 -7.99
CA LYS A 136 11.89 -20.62 -7.78
C LYS A 136 12.17 -20.35 -6.31
N ILE A 137 12.96 -19.32 -6.02
CA ILE A 137 13.11 -18.82 -4.66
C ILE A 137 11.89 -17.94 -4.34
N ALA A 138 11.05 -18.41 -3.41
CA ALA A 138 9.85 -17.72 -2.99
C ALA A 138 10.14 -16.79 -1.80
N LEU A 139 9.46 -15.66 -1.79
CA LEU A 139 9.42 -14.69 -0.69
C LEU A 139 7.99 -14.56 -0.19
N GLU A 140 7.80 -14.62 1.12
CA GLU A 140 6.46 -14.47 1.72
C GLU A 140 6.59 -13.76 3.07
N GLY A 141 5.53 -13.06 3.44
CA GLY A 141 5.46 -12.41 4.74
C GLY A 141 4.33 -11.42 4.85
N THR A 142 4.48 -10.52 5.80
CA THR A 142 3.51 -9.47 6.08
C THR A 142 4.23 -8.13 6.18
N PHE A 143 3.61 -7.09 5.67
CA PHE A 143 3.95 -5.70 5.94
C PHE A 143 2.95 -5.18 6.97
N ALA A 144 3.41 -4.95 8.21
CA ALA A 144 2.57 -4.44 9.29
C ALA A 144 2.51 -2.91 9.20
N GLN A 145 1.32 -2.35 9.01
CA GLN A 145 1.18 -0.90 8.92
C GLN A 145 1.50 -0.20 10.24
N LYS A 146 2.20 0.92 10.15
CA LYS A 146 2.49 1.82 11.26
C LYS A 146 1.81 3.16 11.06
N GLY A 147 1.02 3.56 12.04
CA GLY A 147 0.28 4.83 11.97
C GLY A 147 -0.87 4.81 10.96
N ASN A 148 -1.32 6.00 10.61
CA ASN A 148 -2.44 6.20 9.70
C ASN A 148 -1.95 6.36 8.26
N SER A 149 -2.75 5.86 7.31
CA SER A 149 -2.55 6.16 5.90
C SER A 149 -2.89 7.63 5.62
N LEU A 150 -2.08 8.27 4.78
CA LEU A 150 -2.33 9.61 4.25
C LEU A 150 -2.91 9.51 2.85
N HIS A 151 -3.89 10.36 2.55
CA HIS A 151 -4.48 10.45 1.22
C HIS A 151 -3.85 11.62 0.46
N GLY A 152 -3.74 11.47 -0.87
CA GLY A 152 -3.13 12.52 -1.65
C GLY A 152 -3.09 12.22 -3.15
N LYS A 153 -2.15 12.86 -3.82
CA LYS A 153 -1.82 12.58 -5.21
C LYS A 153 -0.35 12.21 -5.34
N TYR A 154 -0.05 11.41 -6.32
CA TYR A 154 1.31 10.97 -6.65
C TYR A 154 1.64 11.30 -8.10
N ASN A 155 2.82 11.90 -8.32
CA ASN A 155 3.37 12.14 -9.64
C ASN A 155 4.33 10.99 -9.99
N VAL A 156 3.96 10.20 -10.99
CA VAL A 156 4.74 9.02 -11.40
C VAL A 156 6.10 9.39 -12.01
N ALA A 157 6.21 10.56 -12.67
CA ALA A 157 7.45 10.99 -13.31
C ALA A 157 8.52 11.42 -12.29
N ASP A 158 8.09 12.14 -11.24
CA ASP A 158 8.99 12.73 -10.26
C ASP A 158 9.12 11.88 -8.99
N GLY A 159 8.18 10.94 -8.77
CA GLY A 159 8.11 10.15 -7.53
C GLY A 159 7.67 10.97 -6.32
N THR A 160 6.92 12.06 -6.52
CA THR A 160 6.52 12.96 -5.44
C THR A 160 5.07 12.72 -5.02
N PHE A 161 4.85 12.72 -3.70
CA PHE A 161 3.53 12.64 -3.09
C PHE A 161 3.13 14.00 -2.51
N THR A 162 1.88 14.40 -2.72
CA THR A 162 1.30 15.61 -2.13
C THR A 162 0.03 15.24 -1.40
N GLU A 163 -0.01 15.51 -0.09
CA GLU A 163 -1.16 15.23 0.76
C GLU A 163 -2.34 16.12 0.39
N GLY A 164 -3.55 15.55 0.45
CA GLY A 164 -4.78 16.26 0.14
C GLY A 164 -5.94 15.32 -0.15
N VAL A 165 -7.06 15.89 -0.55
CA VAL A 165 -8.31 15.18 -0.82
C VAL A 165 -8.55 15.09 -2.32
N TYR A 166 -8.78 13.88 -2.81
CA TYR A 166 -9.20 13.59 -4.17
C TYR A 166 -10.71 13.31 -4.22
N ASP A 167 -11.40 13.93 -5.14
CA ASP A 167 -12.82 13.66 -5.39
C ASP A 167 -12.97 12.69 -6.57
N TYR A 168 -13.31 11.44 -6.29
CA TYR A 168 -13.52 10.38 -7.26
C TYR A 168 -14.68 10.62 -8.25
N LYS A 169 -15.55 11.60 -7.98
CA LYS A 169 -16.66 11.95 -8.88
C LYS A 169 -16.26 12.98 -9.92
N THR A 170 -15.40 13.90 -9.54
CA THR A 170 -15.00 15.03 -10.38
C THR A 170 -13.58 14.95 -10.92
N GLY A 171 -12.74 14.05 -10.34
CA GLY A 171 -11.32 13.96 -10.67
C GLY A 171 -10.48 15.12 -10.13
N THR A 172 -11.06 15.96 -9.27
CA THR A 172 -10.38 17.14 -8.74
C THR A 172 -9.59 16.80 -7.47
N PHE A 173 -8.47 17.48 -7.30
CA PHE A 173 -7.62 17.35 -6.13
C PHE A 173 -7.50 18.68 -5.40
N LYS A 174 -7.60 18.64 -4.07
CA LYS A 174 -7.37 19.77 -3.17
C LYS A 174 -6.27 19.39 -2.19
N ALA A 175 -5.14 20.10 -2.25
CA ALA A 175 -4.03 19.90 -1.30
C ALA A 175 -4.43 20.34 0.11
N ASP A 176 -3.97 19.59 1.14
CA ASP A 176 -4.14 19.99 2.52
C ASP A 176 -3.24 21.20 2.83
N GLY A 177 -3.77 22.16 3.59
CA GLY A 177 -3.03 23.40 3.92
C GLY A 177 -3.17 24.55 2.93
N VAL A 178 -3.86 24.39 1.82
CA VAL A 178 -4.29 25.52 0.97
C VAL A 178 -5.62 26.00 1.51
N GLY A 179 -5.55 26.99 2.40
CA GLY A 179 -6.69 27.55 3.10
C GLY A 179 -7.84 27.96 2.18
N ALA A 180 -9.05 27.81 2.71
CA ALA A 180 -10.26 28.39 2.15
C ALA A 180 -10.27 29.90 2.30
#